data_781f67e828ea749589262fbdeeea9a06
#
_entry.id   781f67e828ea749589262fbdeeea9a06
#
_cell.length_a   1.000
_cell.length_b   1.000
_cell.length_c   1.000
_cell.angle_alpha   90.00
_cell.angle_beta   90.00
_cell.angle_gamma   90.00
#
_symmetry.space_group_name_H-M   'P 1'
#
loop_
_entity.id
_entity.type
_entity.pdbx_description
1 polymer ?
#
loop_
_entity_poly.entity_id
_entity_poly.type
_entity_poly.pdbx_seq_one_letter_code
_entity_poly.pdbx_strand_id
1 'polypeptide(L)'
;MVATVFAFVICFSSFIKVKKATVAAYQITSISTERNATGQQQQWTWALTNPNPGNGDNGTLQDVSHWSLALSPLAEASLVSAEYSFDQITWVSVSIQMDRDPTIKTCTTDDVLKFDVGTRGGESTYYRVTFDREFTTNTFATSYIKTGGGRNGCNLYYFAGVGGTTND
;
A
#
# COMPACT_ATOMS: atom_id res chain seq x y z
N MET A 1 75.99 -1.85 23.64
CA MET A 1 74.97 -1.27 22.73
C MET A 1 73.96 -2.33 22.52
N VAL A 2 72.79 -2.17 23.13
CA VAL A 2 71.61 -3.10 22.95
C VAL A 2 70.59 -2.39 22.05
N ALA A 3 70.36 -2.95 20.87
CA ALA A 3 69.37 -2.41 19.93
C ALA A 3 68.03 -3.02 20.26
N THR A 4 67.09 -2.18 20.69
CA THR A 4 65.72 -2.58 20.96
C THR A 4 64.89 -2.42 19.64
N VAL A 5 64.42 -3.56 19.10
CA VAL A 5 63.52 -3.57 17.91
C VAL A 5 62.07 -3.42 18.40
N PHE A 6 61.45 -2.32 18.06
CA PHE A 6 60.02 -2.13 18.26
C PHE A 6 59.27 -2.76 17.10
N ALA A 7 58.51 -3.81 17.39
CA ALA A 7 57.56 -4.40 16.44
C ALA A 7 56.24 -3.60 16.47
N PHE A 8 55.90 -2.93 15.36
CA PHE A 8 54.63 -2.25 15.17
C PHE A 8 53.60 -3.28 14.70
N VAL A 9 52.64 -3.62 15.57
CA VAL A 9 51.49 -4.46 15.19
C VAL A 9 50.45 -3.54 14.58
N ILE A 10 50.29 -3.59 13.25
CA ILE A 10 49.22 -2.89 12.54
C ILE A 10 47.95 -3.78 12.60
N CYS A 11 47.01 -3.39 13.46
CA CYS A 11 45.71 -4.04 13.56
C CYS A 11 44.81 -3.51 12.41
N PHE A 12 44.67 -4.29 11.34
CA PHE A 12 43.68 -4.00 10.27
C PHE A 12 42.28 -4.31 10.76
N SER A 13 41.54 -3.29 11.21
CA SER A 13 40.12 -3.39 11.47
C SER A 13 39.38 -3.44 10.15
N SER A 14 39.06 -4.63 9.69
CA SER A 14 38.13 -4.83 8.54
C SER A 14 36.75 -4.39 8.95
N PHE A 15 36.35 -3.18 8.59
CA PHE A 15 34.97 -2.75 8.71
C PHE A 15 34.10 -3.53 7.70
N ILE A 16 33.44 -4.59 8.16
CA ILE A 16 32.36 -5.24 7.39
C ILE A 16 31.21 -4.25 7.31
N LYS A 17 31.08 -3.59 6.16
CA LYS A 17 29.86 -2.84 5.85
C LYS A 17 28.72 -3.84 5.68
N VAL A 18 27.96 -4.08 6.75
CA VAL A 18 26.69 -4.79 6.66
C VAL A 18 25.76 -3.88 5.83
N LYS A 19 25.56 -4.22 4.56
CA LYS A 19 24.48 -3.63 3.76
C LYS A 19 23.19 -4.03 4.47
N LYS A 20 22.52 -3.06 5.11
CA LYS A 20 21.16 -3.24 5.62
C LYS A 20 20.31 -3.58 4.39
N ALA A 21 19.86 -4.82 4.28
CA ALA A 21 18.96 -5.21 3.22
C ALA A 21 17.72 -4.33 3.34
N THR A 22 17.46 -3.53 2.34
CA THR A 22 16.20 -2.76 2.25
C THR A 22 15.12 -3.83 2.03
N VAL A 23 14.27 -4.05 3.03
CA VAL A 23 13.13 -4.94 2.87
C VAL A 23 12.26 -4.33 1.77
N ALA A 24 11.99 -5.09 0.72
CA ALA A 24 11.05 -4.68 -0.31
C ALA A 24 9.68 -4.42 0.35
N ALA A 25 8.96 -3.42 -0.12
CA ALA A 25 7.61 -3.11 0.35
C ALA A 25 6.70 -2.95 -0.86
N TYR A 26 5.40 -3.31 -0.71
CA TYR A 26 4.41 -3.03 -1.74
C TYR A 26 4.36 -1.53 -2.00
N GLN A 27 4.12 -1.16 -3.26
CA GLN A 27 4.03 0.23 -3.67
C GLN A 27 2.59 0.58 -3.98
N ILE A 28 2.07 1.62 -3.33
CA ILE A 28 0.77 2.22 -3.61
C ILE A 28 1.05 3.60 -4.20
N THR A 29 0.75 3.76 -5.50
CA THR A 29 1.00 5.00 -6.23
C THR A 29 -0.31 5.66 -6.61
N SER A 30 -0.48 6.95 -6.29
CA SER A 30 -1.60 7.75 -6.80
C SER A 30 -1.39 7.98 -8.30
N ILE A 31 -2.37 7.60 -9.11
CA ILE A 31 -2.33 7.73 -10.57
C ILE A 31 -3.02 9.02 -11.00
N SER A 32 -4.27 9.22 -10.55
CA SER A 32 -5.03 10.42 -10.87
C SER A 32 -6.04 10.75 -9.77
N THR A 33 -6.41 12.02 -9.75
CA THR A 33 -7.57 12.53 -9.04
C THR A 33 -8.32 13.42 -10.00
N GLU A 34 -9.50 13.00 -10.42
CA GLU A 34 -10.26 13.63 -11.49
C GLU A 34 -11.63 14.05 -11.00
N ARG A 35 -12.19 15.09 -11.61
CA ARG A 35 -13.58 15.51 -11.39
C ARG A 35 -14.39 15.22 -12.65
N ASN A 36 -15.65 14.87 -12.46
CA ASN A 36 -16.57 14.78 -13.58
C ASN A 36 -16.85 16.18 -14.18
N ALA A 37 -17.45 16.22 -15.36
CA ALA A 37 -17.70 17.46 -16.10
C ALA A 37 -18.57 18.48 -15.34
N THR A 38 -19.39 18.02 -14.37
CA THR A 38 -20.24 18.88 -13.53
C THR A 38 -19.52 19.35 -12.25
N GLY A 39 -18.33 18.81 -11.97
CA GLY A 39 -17.59 19.08 -10.72
C GLY A 39 -18.19 18.47 -9.44
N GLN A 40 -19.27 17.69 -9.58
CA GLN A 40 -20.03 17.13 -8.46
C GLN A 40 -19.47 15.81 -7.93
N GLN A 41 -18.65 15.13 -8.73
CA GLN A 41 -18.03 13.87 -8.33
C GLN A 41 -16.52 13.96 -8.49
N GLN A 42 -15.82 13.32 -7.57
CA GLN A 42 -14.38 13.18 -7.61
C GLN A 42 -14.01 11.70 -7.66
N GLN A 43 -13.14 11.35 -8.59
CA GLN A 43 -12.62 10.01 -8.77
C GLN A 43 -11.14 9.96 -8.41
N TRP A 44 -10.76 9.00 -7.60
CA TRP A 44 -9.40 8.71 -7.19
C TRP A 44 -8.96 7.38 -7.79
N THR A 45 -7.77 7.34 -8.36
CA THR A 45 -7.19 6.11 -8.94
C THR A 45 -5.80 5.87 -8.37
N TRP A 46 -5.56 4.62 -7.95
CA TRP A 46 -4.27 4.15 -7.44
C TRP A 46 -3.81 2.90 -8.16
N ALA A 47 -2.50 2.69 -8.20
CA ALA A 47 -1.88 1.43 -8.58
C ALA A 47 -1.25 0.76 -7.35
N LEU A 48 -1.50 -0.51 -7.17
CA LEU A 48 -0.80 -1.36 -6.20
C LEU A 48 0.12 -2.32 -6.97
N THR A 49 1.42 -2.27 -6.65
CA THR A 49 2.45 -3.07 -7.33
C THR A 49 3.26 -3.87 -6.31
N ASN A 50 3.58 -5.11 -6.65
CA ASN A 50 4.57 -5.91 -5.94
C ASN A 50 5.93 -5.77 -6.66
N PRO A 51 6.88 -4.96 -6.15
CA PRO A 51 8.13 -4.68 -6.86
C PRO A 51 9.15 -5.81 -6.76
N ASN A 52 8.94 -6.80 -5.91
CA ASN A 52 9.86 -7.92 -5.72
C ASN A 52 9.10 -9.23 -5.43
N PRO A 53 8.39 -9.77 -6.41
CA PRO A 53 7.52 -10.92 -6.23
C PRO A 53 8.27 -12.19 -5.86
N GLY A 54 7.66 -13.02 -5.01
CA GLY A 54 8.17 -14.30 -4.56
C GLY A 54 7.30 -14.93 -3.48
N ASN A 55 7.90 -15.84 -2.73
CA ASN A 55 7.19 -16.58 -1.66
C ASN A 55 7.22 -15.88 -0.28
N GLY A 56 7.84 -14.72 -0.18
CA GLY A 56 8.03 -13.98 1.08
C GLY A 56 9.36 -14.25 1.78
N ASP A 57 10.20 -15.15 1.22
CA ASP A 57 11.52 -15.44 1.75
C ASP A 57 12.58 -14.53 1.10
N ASN A 58 13.72 -14.37 1.76
CA ASN A 58 14.89 -13.65 1.26
C ASN A 58 14.60 -12.21 0.77
N GLY A 59 13.60 -11.55 1.38
CA GLY A 59 13.20 -10.18 1.04
C GLY A 59 12.25 -10.08 -0.14
N THR A 60 11.78 -11.21 -0.71
CA THR A 60 10.69 -11.20 -1.69
C THR A 60 9.36 -10.95 -1.02
N LEU A 61 8.34 -10.58 -1.82
CA LEU A 61 6.98 -10.32 -1.35
C LEU A 61 6.02 -11.33 -1.99
N GLN A 62 5.11 -11.86 -1.18
CA GLN A 62 4.05 -12.73 -1.67
C GLN A 62 3.06 -11.94 -2.54
N ASP A 63 2.29 -12.64 -3.34
CA ASP A 63 1.16 -12.03 -4.06
C ASP A 63 0.16 -11.40 -3.08
N VAL A 64 -0.41 -10.27 -3.48
CA VAL A 64 -1.48 -9.63 -2.74
C VAL A 64 -2.77 -10.40 -2.98
N SER A 65 -3.44 -10.81 -1.92
CA SER A 65 -4.75 -11.46 -1.98
C SER A 65 -5.87 -10.44 -2.17
N HIS A 66 -5.85 -9.36 -1.36
CA HIS A 66 -6.78 -8.25 -1.48
C HIS A 66 -6.20 -6.97 -0.85
N TRP A 67 -6.79 -5.85 -1.22
CA TRP A 67 -6.48 -4.53 -0.71
C TRP A 67 -7.72 -3.91 -0.06
N SER A 68 -7.52 -3.21 1.06
CA SER A 68 -8.62 -2.57 1.79
C SER A 68 -8.26 -1.13 2.15
N LEU A 69 -9.22 -0.22 2.04
CA LEU A 69 -9.10 1.19 2.39
C LEU A 69 -9.84 1.49 3.68
N ALA A 70 -9.18 2.20 4.60
CA ALA A 70 -9.86 2.89 5.68
C ALA A 70 -10.38 4.23 5.16
N LEU A 71 -11.67 4.48 5.30
CA LEU A 71 -12.31 5.74 4.94
C LEU A 71 -12.81 6.46 6.19
N SER A 72 -12.81 7.79 6.16
CA SER A 72 -13.52 8.56 7.20
C SER A 72 -15.02 8.36 7.06
N PRO A 73 -15.82 8.55 8.13
CA PRO A 73 -17.29 8.42 8.03
C PRO A 73 -17.91 9.32 6.94
N LEU A 74 -17.31 10.48 6.68
CA LEU A 74 -17.77 11.38 5.62
C LEU A 74 -17.43 10.83 4.22
N ALA A 75 -16.25 10.26 4.04
CA ALA A 75 -15.85 9.64 2.78
C ALA A 75 -16.70 8.39 2.50
N GLU A 76 -16.95 7.57 3.51
CA GLU A 76 -17.86 6.43 3.43
C GLU A 76 -19.27 6.85 2.97
N ALA A 77 -19.87 7.85 3.64
CA ALA A 77 -21.20 8.36 3.32
C ALA A 77 -21.28 9.01 1.92
N SER A 78 -20.15 9.37 1.33
CA SER A 78 -20.05 10.04 0.01
C SER A 78 -19.65 9.06 -1.11
N LEU A 79 -19.47 7.79 -0.81
CA LEU A 79 -19.00 6.77 -1.74
C LEU A 79 -20.05 6.43 -2.78
N VAL A 80 -19.72 6.62 -4.05
CA VAL A 80 -20.63 6.36 -5.20
C VAL A 80 -20.31 5.03 -5.87
N SER A 81 -19.02 4.75 -6.12
CA SER A 81 -18.57 3.52 -6.75
C SER A 81 -17.14 3.17 -6.35
N ALA A 82 -16.85 1.89 -6.44
CA ALA A 82 -15.49 1.36 -6.34
C ALA A 82 -15.28 0.31 -7.43
N GLU A 83 -14.09 0.31 -8.04
CA GLU A 83 -13.79 -0.54 -9.19
C GLU A 83 -12.31 -0.91 -9.18
N TYR A 84 -11.97 -2.01 -9.86
CA TYR A 84 -10.59 -2.38 -10.13
C TYR A 84 -10.36 -2.65 -11.62
N SER A 85 -9.11 -2.62 -12.03
CA SER A 85 -8.67 -2.92 -13.39
C SER A 85 -7.26 -3.51 -13.40
N PHE A 86 -6.95 -4.33 -14.39
CA PHE A 86 -5.60 -4.81 -14.64
C PHE A 86 -4.89 -4.05 -15.79
N ASP A 87 -5.65 -3.29 -16.58
CA ASP A 87 -5.18 -2.62 -17.81
C ASP A 87 -5.50 -1.13 -17.87
N GLN A 88 -6.18 -0.58 -16.85
CA GLN A 88 -6.72 0.79 -16.80
C GLN A 88 -7.78 1.10 -17.88
N ILE A 89 -8.21 0.13 -18.64
CA ILE A 89 -9.20 0.27 -19.73
C ILE A 89 -10.50 -0.39 -19.32
N THR A 90 -10.41 -1.64 -18.88
CA THR A 90 -11.56 -2.45 -18.47
C THR A 90 -11.71 -2.39 -16.95
N TRP A 91 -12.82 -1.81 -16.49
CA TRP A 91 -13.08 -1.64 -15.06
C TRP A 91 -14.19 -2.55 -14.59
N VAL A 92 -13.96 -3.20 -13.46
CA VAL A 92 -14.90 -4.14 -12.83
C VAL A 92 -15.37 -3.55 -11.50
N SER A 93 -16.68 -3.38 -11.36
CA SER A 93 -17.28 -2.84 -10.14
C SER A 93 -17.17 -3.83 -8.99
N VAL A 94 -16.95 -3.29 -7.78
CA VAL A 94 -16.98 -4.03 -6.52
C VAL A 94 -18.06 -3.48 -5.60
N SER A 95 -18.41 -4.26 -4.57
CA SER A 95 -19.31 -3.79 -3.52
C SER A 95 -18.72 -2.57 -2.82
N ILE A 96 -19.52 -1.54 -2.61
CA ILE A 96 -19.14 -0.35 -1.83
C ILE A 96 -19.54 -0.46 -0.36
N GLN A 97 -19.97 -1.64 0.09
CA GLN A 97 -20.28 -1.87 1.49
C GLN A 97 -18.99 -1.88 2.32
N MET A 98 -19.02 -1.10 3.41
CA MET A 98 -17.96 -1.12 4.40
C MET A 98 -18.24 -2.24 5.38
N ASP A 99 -17.28 -3.14 5.55
CA ASP A 99 -17.41 -4.31 6.41
C ASP A 99 -16.11 -4.60 7.18
N ARG A 100 -16.27 -5.27 8.32
CA ARG A 100 -15.13 -5.87 9.02
C ARG A 100 -14.58 -7.04 8.24
N ASP A 101 -13.31 -6.96 7.88
CA ASP A 101 -12.63 -8.08 7.24
C ASP A 101 -11.91 -8.96 8.27
N PRO A 102 -12.43 -10.17 8.57
CA PRO A 102 -11.80 -11.05 9.55
C PRO A 102 -10.41 -11.51 9.18
N THR A 103 -10.02 -11.36 7.90
CA THR A 103 -8.70 -11.79 7.40
C THR A 103 -7.61 -10.78 7.68
N ILE A 104 -7.96 -9.51 7.97
CA ILE A 104 -7.03 -8.44 8.35
C ILE A 104 -7.17 -8.02 9.82
N LYS A 105 -7.87 -8.79 10.66
CA LYS A 105 -8.13 -8.47 12.06
C LYS A 105 -6.87 -8.27 12.93
N THR A 106 -5.72 -8.69 12.44
CA THR A 106 -4.42 -8.43 13.08
C THR A 106 -3.90 -7.01 12.82
N CYS A 107 -4.44 -6.32 11.79
CA CYS A 107 -4.11 -4.94 11.47
C CYS A 107 -5.18 -3.97 11.99
N THR A 108 -6.45 -4.31 11.82
CA THR A 108 -7.58 -3.47 12.24
C THR A 108 -8.81 -4.30 12.56
N THR A 109 -9.68 -3.74 13.40
CA THR A 109 -11.04 -4.24 13.67
C THR A 109 -12.11 -3.31 13.13
N ASP A 110 -11.69 -2.23 12.44
CA ASP A 110 -12.60 -1.25 11.86
C ASP A 110 -13.21 -1.78 10.56
N ASP A 111 -14.31 -1.17 10.14
CA ASP A 111 -14.90 -1.41 8.85
C ASP A 111 -14.03 -0.79 7.75
N VAL A 112 -13.92 -1.46 6.62
CA VAL A 112 -13.05 -1.07 5.50
C VAL A 112 -13.76 -1.25 4.16
N LEU A 113 -13.42 -0.43 3.17
CA LEU A 113 -13.77 -0.70 1.79
C LEU A 113 -12.80 -1.76 1.24
N LYS A 114 -13.34 -2.93 0.92
CA LYS A 114 -12.54 -4.08 0.50
C LYS A 114 -12.61 -4.31 -1.00
N PHE A 115 -11.45 -4.45 -1.62
CA PHE A 115 -11.27 -4.97 -2.98
C PHE A 115 -10.80 -6.42 -2.89
N ASP A 116 -11.67 -7.39 -3.12
CA ASP A 116 -11.36 -8.83 -3.10
C ASP A 116 -10.48 -9.28 -4.29
N VAL A 117 -9.66 -8.37 -4.76
CA VAL A 117 -8.72 -8.54 -5.85
C VAL A 117 -7.39 -7.93 -5.42
N GLY A 118 -6.33 -8.70 -5.61
CA GLY A 118 -4.97 -8.27 -5.30
C GLY A 118 -4.09 -8.23 -6.55
N THR A 119 -2.80 -8.23 -6.33
CA THR A 119 -1.77 -8.13 -7.37
C THR A 119 -0.96 -9.41 -7.42
N ARG A 120 -0.71 -9.93 -8.63
CA ARG A 120 0.05 -11.15 -8.85
C ARG A 120 1.40 -10.86 -9.49
N GLY A 121 2.41 -11.56 -9.03
CA GLY A 121 3.77 -11.38 -9.54
C GLY A 121 4.19 -9.91 -9.48
N GLY A 122 4.91 -9.44 -10.49
CA GLY A 122 5.36 -8.05 -10.63
C GLY A 122 4.37 -7.12 -11.33
N GLU A 123 3.13 -7.57 -11.54
CA GLU A 123 2.09 -6.78 -12.21
C GLU A 123 1.52 -5.71 -11.26
N SER A 124 0.86 -4.72 -11.84
CA SER A 124 0.08 -3.72 -11.09
C SER A 124 -1.41 -4.02 -11.22
N THR A 125 -2.13 -3.83 -10.12
CA THR A 125 -3.59 -3.76 -10.13
C THR A 125 -4.00 -2.33 -9.82
N TYR A 126 -4.95 -1.82 -10.59
CA TYR A 126 -5.46 -0.46 -10.47
C TYR A 126 -6.78 -0.49 -9.74
N TYR A 127 -6.98 0.48 -8.86
CA TYR A 127 -8.19 0.62 -8.08
C TYR A 127 -8.67 2.05 -8.18
N ARG A 128 -9.97 2.25 -8.36
CA ARG A 128 -10.54 3.58 -8.33
C ARG A 128 -11.79 3.64 -7.47
N VAL A 129 -11.99 4.79 -6.88
CA VAL A 129 -13.13 5.09 -6.02
C VAL A 129 -13.69 6.44 -6.44
N THR A 130 -15.01 6.53 -6.53
CA THR A 130 -15.72 7.76 -6.88
C THR A 130 -16.56 8.21 -5.69
N PHE A 131 -16.47 9.50 -5.38
CA PHE A 131 -17.25 10.18 -4.33
C PHE A 131 -18.18 11.22 -4.93
N ASP A 132 -19.30 11.50 -4.25
CA ASP A 132 -20.27 12.53 -4.63
C ASP A 132 -19.83 13.97 -4.27
N ARG A 133 -18.62 14.13 -3.76
CA ARG A 133 -18.02 15.42 -3.36
C ARG A 133 -16.52 15.40 -3.49
N GLU A 134 -15.94 16.56 -3.22
CA GLU A 134 -14.49 16.75 -3.25
C GLU A 134 -13.85 16.49 -1.88
N PHE A 135 -12.71 15.83 -1.91
CA PHE A 135 -11.80 15.61 -0.79
C PHE A 135 -10.41 16.13 -1.13
N THR A 136 -9.70 16.62 -0.14
CA THR A 136 -8.27 16.96 -0.24
C THR A 136 -7.42 15.70 -0.21
N THR A 137 -6.16 15.81 -0.62
CA THR A 137 -5.20 14.71 -0.47
C THR A 137 -4.72 14.61 0.97
N ASN A 138 -4.79 13.40 1.52
CA ASN A 138 -4.11 13.04 2.76
C ASN A 138 -2.91 12.14 2.43
N THR A 139 -1.70 12.60 2.73
CA THR A 139 -0.47 11.82 2.49
C THR A 139 -0.28 10.64 3.44
N PHE A 140 -1.11 10.53 4.46
CA PHE A 140 -1.12 9.47 5.47
C PHE A 140 -2.46 8.71 5.49
N ALA A 141 -3.17 8.67 4.37
CA ALA A 141 -4.34 7.81 4.26
C ALA A 141 -3.94 6.35 4.53
N THR A 142 -4.82 5.62 5.20
CA THR A 142 -4.53 4.28 5.70
C THR A 142 -5.13 3.22 4.79
N SER A 143 -4.34 2.19 4.49
CA SER A 143 -4.81 1.00 3.80
C SER A 143 -4.19 -0.28 4.38
N TYR A 144 -4.80 -1.40 4.06
CA TYR A 144 -4.36 -2.71 4.50
C TYR A 144 -4.16 -3.63 3.30
N ILE A 145 -3.00 -4.27 3.24
CA ILE A 145 -2.65 -5.25 2.21
C ILE A 145 -2.67 -6.63 2.86
N LYS A 146 -3.51 -7.52 2.35
CA LYS A 146 -3.53 -8.93 2.74
C LYS A 146 -2.74 -9.74 1.74
N THR A 147 -1.78 -10.51 2.23
CA THR A 147 -0.91 -11.36 1.43
C THR A 147 -1.07 -12.83 1.79
N GLY A 148 -0.84 -13.71 0.83
CA GLY A 148 -0.79 -15.16 1.03
C GLY A 148 -1.98 -15.79 1.74
N GLY A 149 -1.92 -17.09 1.98
CA GLY A 149 -2.97 -17.85 2.64
C GLY A 149 -2.91 -17.91 4.17
N GLY A 150 -1.95 -17.23 4.82
CA GLY A 150 -1.72 -17.32 6.25
C GLY A 150 -2.43 -16.24 7.07
N ARG A 151 -2.64 -16.52 8.37
CA ARG A 151 -3.26 -15.58 9.33
C ARG A 151 -2.43 -14.30 9.56
N ASN A 152 -1.17 -14.29 9.19
CA ASN A 152 -0.21 -13.22 9.49
C ASN A 152 0.12 -12.33 8.28
N GLY A 153 -0.63 -12.45 7.19
CA GLY A 153 -0.33 -11.74 5.94
C GLY A 153 -0.99 -10.37 5.82
N CYS A 154 -1.37 -9.70 6.92
CA CYS A 154 -1.87 -8.33 6.86
C CYS A 154 -0.77 -7.33 7.19
N ASN A 155 -0.67 -6.28 6.37
CA ASN A 155 0.26 -5.17 6.55
C ASN A 155 -0.48 -3.83 6.42
N LEU A 156 -0.17 -2.90 7.33
CA LEU A 156 -0.63 -1.52 7.30
C LEU A 156 0.27 -0.70 6.39
N TYR A 157 -0.34 0.11 5.52
CA TYR A 157 0.33 1.05 4.63
C TYR A 157 -0.27 2.44 4.73
N TYR A 158 0.61 3.45 4.68
CA TYR A 158 0.23 4.85 4.50
C TYR A 158 0.52 5.26 3.06
N PHE A 159 -0.37 6.03 2.46
CA PHE A 159 -0.27 6.44 1.06
C PHE A 159 -0.97 7.78 0.81
N ALA A 160 -0.78 8.36 -0.37
CA ALA A 160 -1.52 9.54 -0.80
C ALA A 160 -2.94 9.14 -1.21
N GLY A 161 -3.91 9.41 -0.36
CA GLY A 161 -5.31 9.03 -0.54
C GLY A 161 -6.27 10.13 -0.10
N VAL A 162 -7.50 9.74 0.14
CA VAL A 162 -8.61 10.62 0.47
C VAL A 162 -8.44 11.24 1.86
N GLY A 163 -8.51 12.55 1.95
CA GLY A 163 -8.42 13.33 3.19
C GLY A 163 -9.74 13.92 3.65
N GLY A 164 -9.69 15.11 4.25
CA GLY A 164 -10.86 15.89 4.61
C GLY A 164 -11.50 16.58 3.41
N THR A 165 -12.62 17.25 3.62
CA THR A 165 -13.24 18.07 2.58
C THR A 165 -12.47 19.39 2.39
N THR A 166 -12.62 20.00 1.22
CA THR A 166 -12.00 21.30 0.91
C THR A 166 -12.59 22.46 1.72
N ASN A 167 -13.65 22.21 2.49
CA ASN A 167 -14.40 23.21 3.26
C ASN A 167 -14.24 23.06 4.78
N ASP A 168 -13.34 22.21 5.25
CA ASP A 168 -13.02 22.04 6.68
C ASP A 168 -11.84 22.90 7.11
#